data_95d4d2fa6f139a366bcc7d32b4f5497d
#
_entry.id   95d4d2fa6f139a366bcc7d32b4f5497d
#
_cell.length_a   1.000
_cell.length_b   1.000
_cell.length_c   1.000
_cell.angle_alpha   90.00
_cell.angle_beta   90.00
_cell.angle_gamma   90.00
#
_symmetry.space_group_name_H-M   'P 1'
#
loop_
_entity.id
_entity.type
_entity.pdbx_description
1 polymer ?
#
loop_
_entity_poly.entity_id
_entity_poly.type
_entity_poly.pdbx_seq_one_letter_code
_entity_poly.pdbx_strand_id
1 'polypeptide(L)'
;MTHLVTGARGSRAGSCDNRRMPDGSTLLLFAGASLALLAIPGPAVIYVVTRSLDQGRAAGIVSMLGVETGTFAYALAAAAGLTGLIAASATAFTIVRYAGAAYLLYLGARKLLARDEPQELLVSGRSQLFLKGMLVQLLNPKIAIFFVAFLPQFVQSSRGPIALQILVLGTIFTLLAVLSDGAYVLLAGAVGAWIRSGRRARSWLAKLSGGVYIGLGLTAALSGGRPSQG
;
A
#
# COMPACT_ATOMS: atom_id res chain seq x y z
N MET A 1 6.89 46.87 56.71
CA MET A 1 5.66 46.37 56.10
C MET A 1 6.07 45.50 54.91
N THR A 2 6.00 44.18 55.09
CA THR A 2 6.56 43.14 54.25
C THR A 2 5.43 42.62 53.41
N HIS A 3 5.53 42.68 52.08
CA HIS A 3 4.62 41.96 51.19
C HIS A 3 5.35 40.82 50.52
N LEU A 4 5.08 39.62 50.99
CA LEU A 4 5.39 38.34 50.37
C LEU A 4 4.48 38.13 49.16
N VAL A 5 5.05 38.06 47.93
CA VAL A 5 4.38 37.63 46.76
C VAL A 5 4.76 36.16 46.52
N THR A 6 3.85 35.26 46.86
CA THR A 6 3.95 33.83 46.65
C THR A 6 3.65 33.53 45.19
N GLY A 7 4.70 33.28 44.42
CA GLY A 7 4.59 32.82 43.05
C GLY A 7 4.16 31.34 42.98
N ALA A 8 2.91 31.07 42.69
CA ALA A 8 2.43 29.73 42.38
C ALA A 8 3.04 29.27 41.04
N ARG A 9 4.07 28.43 41.10
CA ARG A 9 4.55 27.64 39.98
C ARG A 9 3.51 26.58 39.65
N GLY A 10 2.61 26.90 38.74
CA GLY A 10 1.77 25.89 38.08
C GLY A 10 2.66 24.89 37.30
N SER A 11 2.89 23.76 37.92
CA SER A 11 3.45 22.58 37.26
C SER A 11 2.51 22.19 36.11
N ARG A 12 2.80 22.65 34.90
CA ARG A 12 2.26 22.02 33.70
C ARG A 12 2.89 20.64 33.60
N ALA A 13 2.17 19.65 34.13
CA ALA A 13 2.44 18.25 33.80
C ALA A 13 2.56 18.15 32.29
N GLY A 14 3.77 17.87 31.82
CA GLY A 14 4.03 17.65 30.41
C GLY A 14 3.15 16.52 29.92
N SER A 15 2.13 16.83 29.13
CA SER A 15 1.53 15.82 28.28
C SER A 15 2.68 15.30 27.45
N CYS A 16 3.00 14.02 27.56
CA CYS A 16 3.91 13.33 26.67
C CYS A 16 3.29 13.44 25.26
N ASP A 17 3.75 14.46 24.57
CA ASP A 17 3.33 14.77 23.24
C ASP A 17 3.79 13.62 22.32
N ASN A 18 2.86 12.76 21.98
CA ASN A 18 3.05 11.62 21.09
C ASN A 18 3.18 12.08 19.63
N ARG A 19 3.96 13.16 19.40
CA ARG A 19 4.19 13.79 18.08
C ARG A 19 5.14 13.01 17.16
N ARG A 20 5.53 11.79 17.53
CA ARG A 20 6.53 11.02 16.76
C ARG A 20 5.94 10.07 15.74
N MET A 21 4.62 9.96 15.64
CA MET A 21 3.90 9.00 14.79
C MET A 21 2.69 9.65 14.15
N PRO A 22 2.21 9.13 13.01
CA PRO A 22 0.92 9.51 12.45
C PRO A 22 -0.18 9.36 13.51
N ASP A 23 -1.13 10.29 13.57
CA ASP A 23 -2.26 10.20 14.50
C ASP A 23 -3.23 9.06 14.13
N GLY A 24 -4.09 8.70 15.10
CA GLY A 24 -5.03 7.59 14.93
C GLY A 24 -5.97 7.77 13.72
N SER A 25 -6.37 8.99 13.42
CA SER A 25 -7.22 9.30 12.25
C SER A 25 -6.46 9.06 10.93
N THR A 26 -5.22 9.47 10.85
CA THR A 26 -4.33 9.21 9.71
C THR A 26 -4.11 7.71 9.51
N LEU A 27 -3.89 6.96 10.59
CA LEU A 27 -3.74 5.50 10.54
C LEU A 27 -5.02 4.80 10.07
N LEU A 28 -6.19 5.23 10.55
CA LEU A 28 -7.48 4.68 10.13
C LEU A 28 -7.77 4.98 8.66
N LEU A 29 -7.52 6.19 8.19
CA LEU A 29 -7.67 6.56 6.79
C LEU A 29 -6.72 5.76 5.90
N PHE A 30 -5.46 5.60 6.31
CA PHE A 30 -4.47 4.78 5.61
C PHE A 30 -4.90 3.32 5.54
N ALA A 31 -5.34 2.75 6.68
CA ALA A 31 -5.80 1.36 6.73
C ALA A 31 -7.04 1.14 5.85
N GLY A 32 -8.02 2.06 5.89
CA GLY A 32 -9.21 1.99 5.04
C GLY A 32 -8.88 2.05 3.56
N ALA A 33 -8.01 2.98 3.15
CA ALA A 33 -7.57 3.09 1.75
C ALA A 33 -6.74 1.88 1.31
N SER A 34 -5.87 1.36 2.21
CA SER A 34 -5.12 0.13 1.97
C SER A 34 -6.04 -1.08 1.77
N LEU A 35 -7.04 -1.26 2.62
CA LEU A 35 -8.03 -2.32 2.47
C LEU A 35 -8.85 -2.18 1.18
N ALA A 36 -9.26 -0.98 0.81
CA ALA A 36 -9.95 -0.74 -0.45
C ALA A 36 -9.08 -1.14 -1.66
N LEU A 37 -7.78 -0.83 -1.62
CA LEU A 37 -6.84 -1.24 -2.64
C LEU A 37 -6.65 -2.76 -2.65
N LEU A 38 -6.47 -3.40 -1.48
CA LEU A 38 -6.23 -4.84 -1.34
C LEU A 38 -7.45 -5.68 -1.70
N ALA A 39 -8.66 -5.19 -1.44
CA ALA A 39 -9.92 -5.85 -1.81
C ALA A 39 -10.07 -6.07 -3.31
N ILE A 40 -9.32 -5.36 -4.14
CA ILE A 40 -9.33 -5.54 -5.58
C ILE A 40 -8.20 -6.50 -5.97
N PRO A 41 -8.53 -7.71 -6.45
CA PRO A 41 -7.53 -8.67 -6.84
C PRO A 41 -6.69 -8.15 -8.02
N GLY A 42 -5.41 -8.00 -7.79
CA GLY A 42 -4.39 -7.69 -8.79
C GLY A 42 -3.63 -8.94 -9.25
N PRO A 43 -2.56 -8.76 -10.06
CA PRO A 43 -1.75 -9.88 -10.55
C PRO A 43 -1.20 -10.79 -9.44
N ALA A 44 -0.77 -10.22 -8.32
CA ALA A 44 -0.25 -10.98 -7.18
C ALA A 44 -1.32 -11.88 -6.55
N VAL A 45 -2.54 -11.34 -6.30
CA VAL A 45 -3.66 -12.12 -5.76
C VAL A 45 -4.05 -13.24 -6.73
N ILE A 46 -4.15 -12.94 -8.03
CA ILE A 46 -4.46 -13.94 -9.06
C ILE A 46 -3.39 -15.05 -9.05
N TYR A 47 -2.12 -14.69 -8.96
CA TYR A 47 -1.02 -15.65 -8.86
C TYR A 47 -1.18 -16.56 -7.62
N VAL A 48 -1.37 -15.99 -6.43
CA VAL A 48 -1.51 -16.73 -5.17
C VAL A 48 -2.73 -17.66 -5.20
N VAL A 49 -3.88 -17.16 -5.66
CA VAL A 49 -5.13 -17.93 -5.80
C VAL A 49 -4.93 -19.08 -6.77
N THR A 50 -4.35 -18.85 -7.93
CA THR A 50 -4.13 -19.90 -8.92
C THR A 50 -3.20 -20.99 -8.37
N ARG A 51 -2.11 -20.62 -7.69
CA ARG A 51 -1.20 -21.59 -7.04
C ARG A 51 -1.91 -22.38 -5.95
N SER A 52 -2.79 -21.73 -5.17
CA SER A 52 -3.61 -22.43 -4.18
C SER A 52 -4.56 -23.45 -4.79
N LEU A 53 -5.12 -23.15 -5.97
CA LEU A 53 -6.03 -24.05 -6.68
C LEU A 53 -5.31 -25.21 -7.37
N ASP A 54 -4.17 -24.94 -8.01
CA ASP A 54 -3.45 -25.91 -8.82
C ASP A 54 -2.62 -26.87 -7.96
N GLN A 55 -1.99 -26.38 -6.89
CA GLN A 55 -1.02 -27.12 -6.07
C GLN A 55 -1.41 -27.21 -4.59
N GLY A 56 -2.63 -26.77 -4.26
CA GLY A 56 -3.18 -26.82 -2.90
C GLY A 56 -2.80 -25.61 -2.03
N ARG A 57 -3.46 -25.51 -0.87
CA ARG A 57 -3.34 -24.36 0.06
C ARG A 57 -1.89 -24.08 0.50
N ALA A 58 -1.09 -25.12 0.71
CA ALA A 58 0.30 -24.95 1.12
C ALA A 58 1.13 -24.21 0.06
N ALA A 59 0.91 -24.48 -1.23
CA ALA A 59 1.54 -23.77 -2.32
C ALA A 59 1.06 -22.31 -2.39
N GLY A 60 -0.23 -22.08 -2.18
CA GLY A 60 -0.79 -20.74 -2.06
C GLY A 60 -0.14 -19.93 -0.94
N ILE A 61 -0.01 -20.50 0.25
CA ILE A 61 0.64 -19.84 1.41
C ILE A 61 2.11 -19.51 1.10
N VAL A 62 2.88 -20.45 0.53
CA VAL A 62 4.28 -20.18 0.16
C VAL A 62 4.40 -19.07 -0.87
N SER A 63 3.50 -19.06 -1.86
CA SER A 63 3.42 -18.00 -2.88
C SER A 63 3.07 -16.65 -2.25
N MET A 64 2.12 -16.62 -1.32
CA MET A 64 1.72 -15.44 -0.56
C MET A 64 2.89 -14.89 0.27
N LEU A 65 3.62 -15.74 0.98
CA LEU A 65 4.80 -15.31 1.73
C LEU A 65 5.85 -14.66 0.83
N GLY A 66 6.04 -15.16 -0.38
CA GLY A 66 6.89 -14.49 -1.38
C GLY A 66 6.36 -13.13 -1.79
N VAL A 67 5.07 -13.04 -2.08
CA VAL A 67 4.39 -11.76 -2.41
C VAL A 67 4.57 -10.75 -1.28
N GLU A 68 4.31 -11.13 -0.04
CA GLU A 68 4.40 -10.21 1.10
C GLU A 68 5.85 -9.82 1.45
N THR A 69 6.80 -10.70 1.18
CA THR A 69 8.23 -10.32 1.24
C THR A 69 8.54 -9.23 0.21
N GLY A 70 8.00 -9.31 -1.00
CA GLY A 70 8.09 -8.26 -2.01
C GLY A 70 7.40 -6.96 -1.59
N THR A 71 6.24 -7.06 -0.94
CA THR A 71 5.53 -5.89 -0.36
C THR A 71 6.38 -5.19 0.69
N PHE A 72 6.96 -5.95 1.62
CA PHE A 72 7.82 -5.41 2.67
C PHE A 72 9.13 -4.81 2.11
N ALA A 73 9.67 -5.40 1.04
CA ALA A 73 10.82 -4.83 0.35
C ALA A 73 10.51 -3.43 -0.23
N TYR A 74 9.30 -3.20 -0.73
CA TYR A 74 8.85 -1.85 -1.11
C TYR A 74 8.79 -0.89 0.08
N ALA A 75 8.37 -1.33 1.26
CA ALA A 75 8.38 -0.50 2.47
C ALA A 75 9.80 -0.08 2.85
N LEU A 76 10.76 -1.01 2.80
CA LEU A 76 12.17 -0.73 3.07
C LEU A 76 12.77 0.23 2.01
N ALA A 77 12.51 -0.04 0.74
CA ALA A 77 12.99 0.80 -0.36
C ALA A 77 12.39 2.23 -0.28
N ALA A 78 11.11 2.35 0.03
CA ALA A 78 10.45 3.63 0.23
C ALA A 78 11.01 4.38 1.43
N ALA A 79 11.28 3.70 2.56
CA ALA A 79 11.86 4.31 3.74
C ALA A 79 13.26 4.86 3.46
N ALA A 80 14.08 4.12 2.73
CA ALA A 80 15.41 4.57 2.33
C ALA A 80 15.37 5.67 1.25
N GLY A 81 14.60 5.45 0.19
CA GLY A 81 14.55 6.32 -0.98
C GLY A 81 13.80 7.63 -0.75
N LEU A 82 12.62 7.60 -0.15
CA LEU A 82 11.83 8.80 0.13
C LEU A 82 12.50 9.70 1.18
N THR A 83 13.14 9.12 2.20
CA THR A 83 13.88 9.90 3.18
C THR A 83 15.01 10.69 2.52
N GLY A 84 15.78 10.06 1.63
CA GLY A 84 16.82 10.72 0.86
C GLY A 84 16.26 11.79 -0.09
N LEU A 85 15.13 11.51 -0.75
CA LEU A 85 14.51 12.43 -1.70
C LEU A 85 13.95 13.68 -1.00
N ILE A 86 13.29 13.53 0.14
CA ILE A 86 12.75 14.66 0.92
C ILE A 86 13.89 15.50 1.49
N ALA A 87 14.97 14.85 1.96
CA ALA A 87 16.15 15.55 2.46
C ALA A 87 16.89 16.34 1.34
N ALA A 88 16.85 15.83 0.11
CA ALA A 88 17.51 16.45 -1.03
C ALA A 88 16.73 17.63 -1.64
N SER A 89 15.40 17.52 -1.76
CA SER A 89 14.59 18.58 -2.39
C SER A 89 13.07 18.35 -2.20
N ALA A 90 12.39 19.34 -1.63
CA ALA A 90 10.93 19.37 -1.57
C ALA A 90 10.27 19.39 -2.97
N THR A 91 10.94 20.03 -3.94
CA THR A 91 10.48 20.07 -5.33
C THR A 91 10.57 18.68 -5.98
N ALA A 92 11.67 17.95 -5.76
CA ALA A 92 11.82 16.58 -6.28
C ALA A 92 10.74 15.65 -5.70
N PHE A 93 10.43 15.76 -4.41
CA PHE A 93 9.34 15.03 -3.78
C PHE A 93 7.98 15.35 -4.43
N THR A 94 7.71 16.63 -4.66
CA THR A 94 6.48 17.11 -5.31
C THR A 94 6.36 16.55 -6.74
N ILE A 95 7.45 16.54 -7.51
CA ILE A 95 7.48 15.96 -8.87
C ILE A 95 7.15 14.47 -8.82
N VAL A 96 7.81 13.70 -7.94
CA VAL A 96 7.56 12.24 -7.79
C VAL A 96 6.11 11.97 -7.42
N ARG A 97 5.54 12.76 -6.50
CA ARG A 97 4.15 12.64 -6.08
C ARG A 97 3.16 12.84 -7.24
N TYR A 98 3.30 13.93 -8.01
CA TYR A 98 2.39 14.21 -9.13
C TYR A 98 2.61 13.26 -10.31
N ALA A 99 3.86 12.87 -10.60
CA ALA A 99 4.15 11.85 -11.59
C ALA A 99 3.52 10.50 -11.22
N GLY A 100 3.60 10.10 -9.93
CA GLY A 100 2.92 8.91 -9.42
C GLY A 100 1.40 9.00 -9.54
N ALA A 101 0.79 10.15 -9.19
CA ALA A 101 -0.64 10.37 -9.35
C ALA A 101 -1.08 10.26 -10.83
N ALA A 102 -0.37 10.90 -11.74
CA ALA A 102 -0.62 10.83 -13.18
C ALA A 102 -0.50 9.38 -13.70
N TYR A 103 0.50 8.64 -13.23
CA TYR A 103 0.67 7.24 -13.59
C TYR A 103 -0.45 6.34 -13.03
N LEU A 104 -0.95 6.60 -11.80
CA LEU A 104 -2.14 5.91 -11.27
C LEU A 104 -3.37 6.14 -12.15
N LEU A 105 -3.59 7.37 -12.57
CA LEU A 105 -4.69 7.71 -13.51
C LEU A 105 -4.52 6.98 -14.84
N TYR A 106 -3.30 6.95 -15.39
CA TYR A 106 -2.97 6.21 -16.61
C TYR A 106 -3.25 4.70 -16.45
N LEU A 107 -2.80 4.07 -15.33
CA LEU A 107 -3.07 2.65 -15.08
C LEU A 107 -4.56 2.37 -14.91
N GLY A 108 -5.29 3.26 -14.23
CA GLY A 108 -6.74 3.16 -14.10
C GLY A 108 -7.43 3.16 -15.46
N ALA A 109 -7.11 4.14 -16.30
CA ALA A 109 -7.63 4.21 -17.66
C ALA A 109 -7.24 2.98 -18.50
N ARG A 110 -5.96 2.57 -18.48
CA ARG A 110 -5.48 1.39 -19.18
C ARG A 110 -6.20 0.12 -18.72
N LYS A 111 -6.44 -0.06 -17.41
CA LYS A 111 -7.14 -1.23 -16.87
C LYS A 111 -8.60 -1.27 -17.29
N LEU A 112 -9.25 -0.12 -17.43
CA LEU A 112 -10.63 -0.03 -17.96
C LEU A 112 -10.72 -0.43 -19.43
N LEU A 113 -9.65 -0.18 -20.21
CA LEU A 113 -9.59 -0.42 -21.65
C LEU A 113 -8.95 -1.78 -22.03
N ALA A 114 -8.22 -2.42 -21.10
CA ALA A 114 -7.50 -3.66 -21.38
C ALA A 114 -8.43 -4.86 -21.57
N ARG A 115 -8.06 -5.72 -22.52
CA ARG A 115 -8.60 -7.10 -22.64
C ARG A 115 -7.72 -8.04 -21.82
N ASP A 116 -8.35 -8.89 -21.01
CA ASP A 116 -7.63 -9.88 -20.18
C ASP A 116 -7.05 -10.99 -21.06
N GLU A 117 -5.72 -11.16 -21.01
CA GLU A 117 -5.04 -12.35 -21.55
C GLU A 117 -4.85 -13.41 -20.46
N PRO A 118 -5.08 -14.68 -20.74
CA PRO A 118 -4.83 -15.76 -19.79
C PRO A 118 -3.32 -15.92 -19.56
N GLN A 119 -2.89 -15.96 -18.31
CA GLN A 119 -1.50 -16.22 -17.95
C GLN A 119 -1.31 -17.73 -17.72
N GLU A 120 -0.51 -18.41 -18.54
CA GLU A 120 -0.14 -19.80 -18.34
C GLU A 120 0.78 -19.96 -17.13
N LEU A 121 0.42 -20.89 -16.24
CA LEU A 121 1.13 -21.12 -14.98
C LEU A 121 1.74 -22.53 -14.96
N LEU A 122 3.06 -22.59 -15.05
CA LEU A 122 3.81 -23.85 -14.97
C LEU A 122 3.89 -24.37 -13.51
N VAL A 123 3.87 -25.69 -13.34
CA VAL A 123 4.05 -26.35 -12.05
C VAL A 123 5.45 -26.05 -11.49
N SER A 124 5.54 -25.62 -10.26
CA SER A 124 6.79 -25.13 -9.66
C SER A 124 7.02 -25.73 -8.27
N GLY A 125 8.27 -25.99 -7.92
CA GLY A 125 8.67 -26.37 -6.56
C GLY A 125 8.47 -25.22 -5.53
N ARG A 126 8.46 -25.54 -4.22
CA ARG A 126 8.16 -24.56 -3.15
C ARG A 126 9.07 -23.33 -3.15
N SER A 127 10.38 -23.51 -3.30
CA SER A 127 11.33 -22.40 -3.38
C SER A 127 11.06 -21.49 -4.59
N GLN A 128 10.70 -22.08 -5.71
CA GLN A 128 10.32 -21.34 -6.91
C GLN A 128 8.98 -20.61 -6.75
N LEU A 129 8.03 -21.18 -5.98
CA LEU A 129 6.75 -20.50 -5.68
C LEU A 129 6.97 -19.23 -4.88
N PHE A 130 7.85 -19.28 -3.86
CA PHE A 130 8.20 -18.11 -3.07
C PHE A 130 8.90 -17.04 -3.92
N LEU A 131 9.95 -17.40 -4.65
CA LEU A 131 10.70 -16.45 -5.49
C LEU A 131 9.83 -15.85 -6.59
N LYS A 132 9.00 -16.65 -7.25
CA LYS A 132 8.06 -16.16 -8.26
C LYS A 132 7.02 -15.22 -7.64
N GLY A 133 6.50 -15.54 -6.45
CA GLY A 133 5.59 -14.65 -5.72
C GLY A 133 6.25 -13.30 -5.42
N MET A 134 7.48 -13.31 -4.92
CA MET A 134 8.26 -12.10 -4.66
C MET A 134 8.50 -11.30 -5.94
N LEU A 135 8.88 -11.94 -7.03
CA LEU A 135 9.08 -11.27 -8.32
C LEU A 135 7.78 -10.69 -8.89
N VAL A 136 6.67 -11.44 -8.82
CA VAL A 136 5.36 -10.94 -9.24
C VAL A 136 4.99 -9.68 -8.48
N GLN A 137 5.29 -9.62 -7.18
CA GLN A 137 5.01 -8.44 -6.38
C GLN A 137 5.98 -7.29 -6.67
N LEU A 138 7.28 -7.55 -6.80
CA LEU A 138 8.28 -6.52 -7.14
C LEU A 138 8.03 -5.90 -8.53
N LEU A 139 7.46 -6.68 -9.45
CA LEU A 139 7.06 -6.20 -10.77
C LEU A 139 5.61 -5.70 -10.80
N ASN A 140 4.91 -5.70 -9.66
CA ASN A 140 3.52 -5.29 -9.59
C ASN A 140 3.40 -3.76 -9.57
N PRO A 141 2.94 -3.14 -10.67
CA PRO A 141 2.85 -1.68 -10.74
C PRO A 141 1.86 -1.11 -9.73
N LYS A 142 0.84 -1.87 -9.33
CA LYS A 142 -0.16 -1.48 -8.32
C LYS A 142 0.52 -1.12 -7.00
N ILE A 143 1.43 -1.98 -6.52
CA ILE A 143 2.11 -1.82 -5.24
C ILE A 143 3.24 -0.80 -5.33
N ALA A 144 4.02 -0.83 -6.43
CA ALA A 144 5.06 0.16 -6.68
C ALA A 144 4.50 1.60 -6.55
N ILE A 145 3.38 1.85 -7.23
CA ILE A 145 2.76 3.17 -7.26
C ILE A 145 2.13 3.52 -5.91
N PHE A 146 1.51 2.56 -5.23
CA PHE A 146 0.98 2.78 -3.89
C PHE A 146 2.09 3.28 -2.95
N PHE A 147 3.25 2.64 -2.94
CA PHE A 147 4.38 3.04 -2.10
C PHE A 147 4.99 4.37 -2.52
N VAL A 148 5.07 4.66 -3.81
CA VAL A 148 5.71 5.89 -4.32
C VAL A 148 4.78 7.10 -4.30
N ALA A 149 3.51 6.94 -4.67
CA ALA A 149 2.59 8.05 -4.86
C ALA A 149 1.57 8.22 -3.73
N PHE A 150 1.12 7.13 -3.12
CA PHE A 150 0.03 7.18 -2.15
C PHE A 150 0.53 7.20 -0.70
N LEU A 151 1.43 6.31 -0.31
CA LEU A 151 1.97 6.21 1.05
C LEU A 151 2.57 7.55 1.55
N PRO A 152 3.34 8.31 0.75
CA PRO A 152 3.93 9.57 1.20
C PRO A 152 2.93 10.64 1.64
N GLN A 153 1.67 10.54 1.23
CA GLN A 153 0.62 11.50 1.59
C GLN A 153 0.25 11.44 3.07
N PHE A 154 0.57 10.31 3.72
CA PHE A 154 0.32 10.07 5.15
C PHE A 154 1.53 10.38 6.02
N VAL A 155 2.65 10.80 5.41
CA VAL A 155 3.90 11.13 6.09
C VAL A 155 3.96 12.64 6.34
N GLN A 156 4.28 13.03 7.57
CA GLN A 156 4.40 14.43 7.99
C GLN A 156 5.78 14.68 8.62
N SER A 157 6.60 15.53 8.00
CA SER A 157 7.95 15.85 8.48
C SER A 157 7.96 16.46 9.88
N SER A 158 6.89 17.17 10.27
CA SER A 158 6.71 17.76 11.59
C SER A 158 6.46 16.73 12.71
N ARG A 159 6.16 15.48 12.38
CA ARG A 159 5.78 14.42 13.34
C ARG A 159 6.89 13.39 13.59
N GLY A 160 8.13 13.68 13.22
CA GLY A 160 9.28 12.82 13.53
C GLY A 160 9.96 12.22 12.29
N PRO A 161 10.84 11.21 12.47
CA PRO A 161 11.64 10.67 11.38
C PRO A 161 10.76 10.06 10.28
N ILE A 162 10.92 10.56 9.07
CA ILE A 162 10.15 10.16 7.88
C ILE A 162 10.29 8.65 7.60
N ALA A 163 11.53 8.12 7.71
CA ALA A 163 11.79 6.70 7.52
C ALA A 163 10.97 5.81 8.47
N LEU A 164 10.87 6.22 9.74
CA LEU A 164 10.11 5.47 10.73
C LEU A 164 8.61 5.48 10.42
N GLN A 165 8.05 6.62 10.02
CA GLN A 165 6.65 6.73 9.62
C GLN A 165 6.36 5.82 8.41
N ILE A 166 7.25 5.83 7.40
CA ILE A 166 7.13 4.98 6.21
C ILE A 166 7.20 3.49 6.59
N LEU A 167 8.13 3.10 7.47
CA LEU A 167 8.25 1.73 7.93
C LEU A 167 7.00 1.26 8.69
N VAL A 168 6.45 2.11 9.57
CA VAL A 168 5.22 1.79 10.29
C VAL A 168 4.04 1.64 9.35
N LEU A 169 3.82 2.60 8.46
CA LEU A 169 2.74 2.54 7.48
C LEU A 169 2.93 1.35 6.53
N GLY A 170 4.15 1.10 6.05
CA GLY A 170 4.47 -0.04 5.19
C GLY A 170 4.28 -1.38 5.90
N THR A 171 4.61 -1.47 7.20
CA THR A 171 4.35 -2.66 8.02
C THR A 171 2.85 -2.89 8.19
N ILE A 172 2.07 -1.84 8.50
CA ILE A 172 0.61 -1.93 8.59
C ILE A 172 0.03 -2.41 7.25
N PHE A 173 0.48 -1.84 6.13
CA PHE A 173 0.05 -2.27 4.80
C PHE A 173 0.36 -3.76 4.57
N THR A 174 1.59 -4.19 4.86
CA THR A 174 2.00 -5.60 4.70
C THR A 174 1.16 -6.54 5.57
N LEU A 175 0.88 -6.17 6.82
CA LEU A 175 0.01 -6.98 7.70
C LEU A 175 -1.42 -7.08 7.15
N LEU A 176 -1.97 -5.98 6.66
CA LEU A 176 -3.30 -5.98 6.01
C LEU A 176 -3.28 -6.81 4.73
N ALA A 177 -2.17 -6.77 3.96
CA ALA A 177 -2.00 -7.58 2.76
C ALA A 177 -1.92 -9.07 3.09
N VAL A 178 -1.15 -9.47 4.12
CA VAL A 178 -1.13 -10.85 4.64
C VAL A 178 -2.52 -11.34 5.00
N LEU A 179 -3.32 -10.53 5.69
CA LEU A 179 -4.70 -10.89 6.07
C LEU A 179 -5.60 -11.02 4.83
N SER A 180 -5.52 -10.07 3.91
CA SER A 180 -6.30 -10.06 2.68
C SER A 180 -5.94 -11.24 1.77
N ASP A 181 -4.67 -11.43 1.47
CA ASP A 181 -4.20 -12.49 0.59
C ASP A 181 -4.35 -13.86 1.23
N GLY A 182 -4.20 -13.97 2.56
CA GLY A 182 -4.54 -15.15 3.34
C GLY A 182 -6.01 -15.53 3.19
N ALA A 183 -6.92 -14.56 3.26
CA ALA A 183 -8.35 -14.80 3.02
C ALA A 183 -8.59 -15.29 1.57
N TYR A 184 -7.91 -14.71 0.57
CA TYR A 184 -7.98 -15.19 -0.81
C TYR A 184 -7.47 -16.62 -0.96
N VAL A 185 -6.37 -17.01 -0.30
CA VAL A 185 -5.86 -18.40 -0.29
C VAL A 185 -6.89 -19.36 0.31
N LEU A 186 -7.48 -19.00 1.46
CA LEU A 186 -8.47 -19.84 2.15
C LEU A 186 -9.76 -20.00 1.33
N LEU A 187 -10.17 -18.93 0.66
CA LEU A 187 -11.37 -18.88 -0.17
C LEU A 187 -11.09 -19.25 -1.64
N ALA A 188 -9.87 -19.70 -1.95
CA ALA A 188 -9.41 -19.92 -3.32
C ALA A 188 -10.38 -20.76 -4.16
N GLY A 189 -11.02 -21.78 -3.59
CA GLY A 189 -12.01 -22.61 -4.28
C GLY A 189 -13.20 -21.80 -4.81
N ALA A 190 -13.81 -20.98 -3.96
CA ALA A 190 -14.94 -20.14 -4.32
C ALA A 190 -14.53 -18.99 -5.26
N VAL A 191 -13.44 -18.29 -4.91
CA VAL A 191 -12.89 -17.18 -5.70
C VAL A 191 -12.43 -17.67 -7.08
N GLY A 192 -11.75 -18.81 -7.15
CA GLY A 192 -11.29 -19.39 -8.39
C GLY A 192 -12.42 -19.89 -9.28
N ALA A 193 -13.48 -20.48 -8.71
CA ALA A 193 -14.70 -20.82 -9.45
C ALA A 193 -15.33 -19.56 -10.06
N TRP A 194 -15.41 -18.47 -9.30
CA TRP A 194 -15.95 -17.20 -9.77
C TRP A 194 -15.08 -16.52 -10.83
N ILE A 195 -13.75 -16.50 -10.68
CA ILE A 195 -12.82 -15.96 -11.69
C ILE A 195 -12.87 -16.79 -12.98
N ARG A 196 -13.05 -18.11 -12.88
CA ARG A 196 -13.17 -19.01 -14.04
C ARG A 196 -14.53 -18.94 -14.73
N SER A 197 -15.59 -18.53 -14.02
CA SER A 197 -16.97 -18.55 -14.51
C SER A 197 -17.26 -17.56 -15.65
N GLY A 198 -16.28 -16.79 -16.13
CA GLY A 198 -16.40 -16.16 -17.43
C GLY A 198 -15.95 -14.71 -17.57
N ARG A 199 -16.04 -14.22 -18.81
CA ARG A 199 -15.70 -12.86 -19.27
C ARG A 199 -16.33 -11.75 -18.43
N ARG A 200 -17.53 -11.95 -17.91
CA ARG A 200 -18.29 -10.94 -17.16
C ARG A 200 -17.66 -10.64 -15.79
N ALA A 201 -17.23 -11.68 -15.05
CA ALA A 201 -16.55 -11.51 -13.75
C ALA A 201 -15.20 -10.81 -13.90
N ARG A 202 -14.43 -11.19 -14.92
CA ARG A 202 -13.13 -10.55 -15.25
C ARG A 202 -13.29 -9.09 -15.66
N SER A 203 -14.25 -8.78 -16.53
CA SER A 203 -14.55 -7.41 -16.96
C SER A 203 -14.99 -6.53 -15.80
N TRP A 204 -15.80 -7.06 -14.89
CA TRP A 204 -16.25 -6.33 -13.70
C TRP A 204 -15.10 -6.01 -12.73
N LEU A 205 -14.20 -6.98 -12.48
CA LEU A 205 -12.98 -6.80 -11.71
C LEU A 205 -12.04 -5.75 -12.34
N ALA A 206 -11.88 -5.77 -13.67
CA ALA A 206 -11.07 -4.79 -14.37
C ALA A 206 -11.61 -3.37 -14.19
N LYS A 207 -12.93 -3.18 -14.34
CA LYS A 207 -13.59 -1.87 -14.14
C LYS A 207 -13.46 -1.38 -12.70
N LEU A 208 -13.66 -2.26 -11.71
CA LEU A 208 -13.53 -1.92 -10.30
C LEU A 208 -12.09 -1.52 -9.97
N SER A 209 -11.09 -2.30 -10.45
CA SER A 209 -9.67 -1.98 -10.30
C SER A 209 -9.32 -0.63 -10.92
N GLY A 210 -9.81 -0.36 -12.14
CA GLY A 210 -9.61 0.92 -12.81
C GLY A 210 -10.18 2.09 -12.01
N GLY A 211 -11.39 1.94 -11.48
CA GLY A 211 -12.03 2.96 -10.64
C GLY A 211 -11.23 3.28 -9.36
N VAL A 212 -10.68 2.25 -8.69
CA VAL A 212 -9.84 2.47 -7.50
C VAL A 212 -8.52 3.16 -7.85
N TYR A 213 -7.86 2.78 -8.95
CA TYR A 213 -6.65 3.49 -9.38
C TYR A 213 -6.90 4.96 -9.69
N ILE A 214 -8.02 5.26 -10.35
CA ILE A 214 -8.43 6.66 -10.61
C ILE A 214 -8.70 7.38 -9.30
N GLY A 215 -9.43 6.78 -8.37
CA GLY A 215 -9.70 7.34 -7.04
C GLY A 215 -8.42 7.64 -6.26
N LEU A 216 -7.48 6.70 -6.22
CA LEU A 216 -6.18 6.88 -5.57
C LEU A 216 -5.35 7.97 -6.25
N GLY A 217 -5.36 8.03 -7.58
CA GLY A 217 -4.66 9.07 -8.34
C GLY A 217 -5.24 10.47 -8.09
N LEU A 218 -6.57 10.61 -8.06
CA LEU A 218 -7.25 11.87 -7.75
C LEU A 218 -6.97 12.31 -6.30
N THR A 219 -7.07 11.42 -5.33
CA THR A 219 -6.73 11.75 -3.93
C THR A 219 -5.27 12.18 -3.81
N ALA A 220 -4.34 11.50 -4.50
CA ALA A 220 -2.94 11.87 -4.53
C ALA A 220 -2.71 13.29 -5.12
N ALA A 221 -3.41 13.62 -6.18
CA ALA A 221 -3.33 14.94 -6.82
C ALA A 221 -3.94 16.05 -5.95
N LEU A 222 -5.12 15.81 -5.36
CA LEU A 222 -5.88 16.81 -4.62
C LEU A 222 -5.34 17.08 -3.20
N SER A 223 -4.75 16.07 -2.55
CA SER A 223 -4.16 16.22 -1.20
C SER A 223 -2.89 17.11 -1.19
N GLY A 224 -2.43 17.58 -2.35
CA GLY A 224 -1.25 18.45 -2.51
C GLY A 224 -1.46 19.93 -2.22
N GLY A 225 -2.68 20.37 -1.90
CA GLY A 225 -3.07 21.77 -1.94
C GLY A 225 -3.07 22.55 -0.62
N ARG A 226 -2.31 22.14 0.43
CA ARG A 226 -2.09 23.02 1.59
C ARG A 226 -0.60 23.18 1.88
N PRO A 227 0.07 24.24 1.34
CA PRO A 227 1.28 24.72 1.98
C PRO A 227 0.85 25.19 3.38
N SER A 228 1.48 24.66 4.42
CA SER A 228 1.39 25.23 5.76
C SER A 228 1.96 26.65 5.69
N GLN A 229 1.07 27.64 5.63
CA GLN A 229 1.43 29.01 5.95
C GLN A 229 1.60 29.07 7.45
N GLY A 230 2.78 29.47 7.92
CA GLY A 230 3.12 29.70 9.29
C GLY A 230 4.59 29.68 9.50
#